data_8b7c76bd0672fdde63da2ddf2fec79d5
#
_entry.id   8b7c76bd0672fdde63da2ddf2fec79d5
#
_cell.length_a   1.000
_cell.length_b   1.000
_cell.length_c   1.000
_cell.angle_alpha   90.00
_cell.angle_beta   90.00
_cell.angle_gamma   90.00
#
_symmetry.space_group_name_H-M   'P 1'
#
loop_
_entity.id
_entity.type
_entity.pdbx_description
1 polymer ?
#
loop_
_entity_poly.entity_id
_entity_poly.type
_entity_poly.pdbx_seq_one_letter_code
_entity_poly.pdbx_strand_id
1 'polypeptide(L)'
;MRIYEKIENPINNDEILSKIIETYIKDMPYTHYFYSSIVRCYAEGNKFNRDEFKKFERIIRFTDIDEARSKLSMEERQSLEKYTAEEIDKIFMKTLVKFKLDPSLLYGKSDEAIIHRLVESFMGNHGDFYTAGYHVYDKSIQKDKSALEEKLYKIYLNISYDHLYKFALKYMEVCKKEGIPYAFKVLTPDRDVASRSEKICIYANKDEILKVIDIVRAIIDANPGLLILNPPITTGKIDGLIGFGCDPGIRGYSFNKLRVAIIGEVLDEYFKGISGRKARKMIEGNPQAIQQIRAKIKALADKYKIDQETFCFSDGRGELFKEAEENYVSEPLKCDESELRIDDINPTELSEYTRLRVLHGKDSPEVMEFLSKSSEEKGKTAESNDGTEKGNAKSGNNIPDSDYDDANR
;
A
#
# COMPACT_ATOMS: atom_id res chain seq x y z
N MET A 1 26.59 -5.02 -0.41
CA MET A 1 25.69 -5.80 -1.29
C MET A 1 24.60 -4.85 -1.78
N ARG A 2 24.41 -4.76 -3.08
CA ARG A 2 23.51 -3.79 -3.71
C ARG A 2 22.05 -4.14 -3.41
N ILE A 3 21.17 -3.14 -3.37
CA ILE A 3 19.72 -3.34 -3.12
C ILE A 3 19.11 -4.20 -4.24
N TYR A 4 19.48 -3.93 -5.51
CA TYR A 4 18.99 -4.71 -6.64
C TYR A 4 19.24 -6.22 -6.46
N GLU A 5 20.43 -6.61 -6.01
CA GLU A 5 20.81 -8.01 -5.77
C GLU A 5 20.05 -8.65 -4.61
N LYS A 6 19.51 -7.83 -3.70
CA LYS A 6 18.72 -8.27 -2.54
C LYS A 6 17.22 -8.38 -2.83
N ILE A 7 16.75 -7.90 -3.99
CA ILE A 7 15.34 -7.98 -4.34
C ILE A 7 14.98 -9.45 -4.62
N GLU A 8 14.21 -10.03 -3.71
CA GLU A 8 13.70 -11.40 -3.87
C GLU A 8 12.64 -11.44 -4.97
N ASN A 9 12.88 -12.24 -6.01
CA ASN A 9 11.90 -12.44 -7.09
C ASN A 9 10.79 -13.41 -6.64
N PRO A 10 9.52 -12.95 -6.55
CA PRO A 10 8.43 -13.80 -6.08
C PRO A 10 8.16 -15.01 -6.99
N ILE A 11 8.44 -14.90 -8.30
CA ILE A 11 8.21 -15.98 -9.25
C ILE A 11 9.30 -17.06 -9.17
N ASN A 12 10.50 -16.71 -8.71
CA ASN A 12 11.59 -17.67 -8.52
C ASN A 12 11.48 -18.45 -7.21
N ASN A 13 10.68 -17.98 -6.27
CA ASN A 13 10.44 -18.66 -5.00
C ASN A 13 9.29 -19.66 -5.15
N ASP A 14 9.57 -20.95 -4.93
CA ASP A 14 8.60 -22.04 -5.11
C ASP A 14 7.40 -21.94 -4.16
N GLU A 15 7.63 -21.56 -2.93
CA GLU A 15 6.57 -21.38 -1.93
C GLU A 15 5.63 -20.23 -2.30
N ILE A 16 6.20 -19.08 -2.69
CA ILE A 16 5.42 -17.91 -3.11
C ILE A 16 4.63 -18.24 -4.37
N LEU A 17 5.26 -18.84 -5.37
CA LEU A 17 4.59 -19.19 -6.62
C LEU A 17 3.48 -20.24 -6.38
N SER A 18 3.72 -21.25 -5.57
CA SER A 18 2.69 -22.22 -5.18
C SER A 18 1.49 -21.55 -4.54
N LYS A 19 1.72 -20.63 -3.61
CA LYS A 19 0.66 -19.86 -2.94
C LYS A 19 -0.14 -18.96 -3.90
N ILE A 20 0.52 -18.38 -4.88
CA ILE A 20 -0.14 -17.63 -5.96
C ILE A 20 -1.05 -18.54 -6.77
N ILE A 21 -0.54 -19.72 -7.19
CA ILE A 21 -1.30 -20.72 -7.96
C ILE A 21 -2.48 -21.26 -7.16
N GLU A 22 -2.28 -21.59 -5.88
CA GLU A 22 -3.36 -22.03 -4.99
C GLU A 22 -4.45 -20.99 -4.84
N THR A 23 -4.08 -19.69 -4.72
CA THR A 23 -5.03 -18.59 -4.67
C THR A 23 -5.86 -18.54 -5.93
N TYR A 24 -5.24 -18.66 -7.11
CA TYR A 24 -5.95 -18.72 -8.38
C TYR A 24 -6.93 -19.92 -8.45
N ILE A 25 -6.46 -21.11 -8.09
CA ILE A 25 -7.29 -22.33 -8.08
C ILE A 25 -8.49 -22.18 -7.13
N LYS A 26 -8.31 -21.47 -6.01
CA LYS A 26 -9.37 -21.19 -5.04
C LYS A 26 -10.45 -20.27 -5.61
N ASP A 27 -10.06 -19.34 -6.48
CA ASP A 27 -10.97 -18.41 -7.12
C ASP A 27 -11.67 -18.98 -8.36
N MET A 28 -11.27 -20.17 -8.85
CA MET A 28 -11.94 -20.83 -9.99
C MET A 28 -13.40 -21.23 -9.64
N PRO A 29 -14.37 -20.98 -10.54
CA PRO A 29 -14.25 -20.43 -11.90
C PRO A 29 -14.28 -18.88 -11.98
N TYR A 30 -14.35 -18.16 -10.87
CA TYR A 30 -14.52 -16.72 -10.81
C TYR A 30 -13.16 -15.99 -10.77
N THR A 31 -12.32 -16.23 -11.75
CA THR A 31 -10.93 -15.73 -11.81
C THR A 31 -10.82 -14.20 -11.85
N HIS A 32 -11.91 -13.48 -12.13
CA HIS A 32 -11.94 -12.02 -12.02
C HIS A 32 -11.68 -11.49 -10.60
N TYR A 33 -11.87 -12.31 -9.56
CA TYR A 33 -11.50 -11.98 -8.18
C TYR A 33 -10.01 -12.16 -7.88
N PHE A 34 -9.24 -12.80 -8.77
CA PHE A 34 -7.85 -13.18 -8.52
C PHE A 34 -6.97 -12.02 -8.09
N TYR A 35 -7.11 -10.84 -8.73
CA TYR A 35 -6.39 -9.65 -8.30
C TYR A 35 -6.72 -9.27 -6.85
N SER A 36 -7.99 -9.21 -6.51
CA SER A 36 -8.43 -8.87 -5.14
C SER A 36 -7.92 -9.88 -4.11
N SER A 37 -7.89 -11.16 -4.46
CA SER A 37 -7.41 -12.23 -3.58
C SER A 37 -5.90 -12.18 -3.39
N ILE A 38 -5.15 -11.85 -4.44
CA ILE A 38 -3.68 -11.72 -4.38
C ILE A 38 -3.24 -10.56 -3.47
N VAL A 39 -3.93 -9.42 -3.53
CA VAL A 39 -3.55 -8.25 -2.71
C VAL A 39 -4.12 -8.31 -1.29
N ARG A 40 -4.97 -9.30 -0.97
CA ARG A 40 -5.49 -9.49 0.38
C ARG A 40 -4.42 -10.01 1.33
N CYS A 41 -4.41 -9.44 2.52
CA CYS A 41 -3.67 -9.96 3.66
C CYS A 41 -4.64 -10.71 4.58
N TYR A 42 -4.51 -12.01 4.65
CA TYR A 42 -5.32 -12.84 5.55
C TYR A 42 -4.78 -12.84 7.00
N ALA A 43 -4.05 -11.81 7.40
CA ALA A 43 -3.63 -11.66 8.78
C ALA A 43 -4.87 -11.40 9.64
N GLU A 44 -5.35 -12.44 10.30
CA GLU A 44 -6.42 -12.36 11.28
C GLU A 44 -6.07 -11.37 12.39
N GLY A 45 -7.06 -10.59 12.82
CA GLY A 45 -6.94 -9.67 13.95
C GLY A 45 -6.59 -8.23 13.61
N ASN A 46 -6.30 -7.89 12.37
CA ASN A 46 -6.03 -6.51 11.95
C ASN A 46 -7.33 -5.71 11.86
N LYS A 47 -7.84 -5.27 13.00
CA LYS A 47 -8.96 -4.34 13.04
C LYS A 47 -8.47 -2.96 12.64
N PHE A 48 -9.20 -2.35 11.71
CA PHE A 48 -8.95 -0.99 11.29
C PHE A 48 -9.14 -0.01 12.46
N ASN A 49 -8.12 0.79 12.75
CA ASN A 49 -8.20 1.80 13.82
C ASN A 49 -8.77 3.12 13.27
N ARG A 50 -10.09 3.29 13.38
CA ARG A 50 -10.78 4.48 12.89
C ARG A 50 -10.39 5.75 13.63
N ASP A 51 -10.06 5.65 14.90
CA ASP A 51 -9.72 6.81 15.71
C ASP A 51 -8.32 7.34 15.35
N GLU A 52 -7.36 6.45 15.11
CA GLU A 52 -6.05 6.86 14.60
C GLU A 52 -6.14 7.45 13.19
N PHE A 53 -6.99 6.90 12.31
CA PHE A 53 -7.23 7.52 11.01
C PHE A 53 -7.82 8.93 11.13
N LYS A 54 -8.81 9.15 12.00
CA LYS A 54 -9.38 10.48 12.24
C LYS A 54 -8.34 11.45 12.77
N LYS A 55 -7.46 11.02 13.67
CA LYS A 55 -6.35 11.87 14.15
C LYS A 55 -5.40 12.24 13.01
N PHE A 56 -4.97 11.26 12.21
CA PHE A 56 -4.13 11.48 11.03
C PHE A 56 -4.80 12.45 10.04
N GLU A 57 -6.04 12.17 9.65
CA GLU A 57 -6.82 12.99 8.74
C GLU A 57 -6.95 14.43 9.27
N ARG A 58 -7.21 14.59 10.58
CA ARG A 58 -7.30 15.88 11.23
C ARG A 58 -5.98 16.64 11.19
N ILE A 59 -4.86 16.00 11.51
CA ILE A 59 -3.52 16.64 11.45
C ILE A 59 -3.24 17.16 10.05
N ILE A 60 -3.46 16.34 9.02
CA ILE A 60 -3.21 16.73 7.63
C ILE A 60 -4.11 17.89 7.22
N ARG A 61 -5.41 17.83 7.51
CA ARG A 61 -6.36 18.89 7.17
C ARG A 61 -6.06 20.21 7.88
N PHE A 62 -5.75 20.17 9.18
CA PHE A 62 -5.47 21.39 9.92
C PHE A 62 -4.18 22.06 9.47
N THR A 63 -3.14 21.31 9.14
CA THR A 63 -1.90 21.85 8.58
C THR A 63 -2.18 22.65 7.30
N ASP A 64 -3.03 22.15 6.43
CA ASP A 64 -3.39 22.82 5.19
C ASP A 64 -4.32 24.01 5.41
N ILE A 65 -5.29 23.86 6.29
CA ILE A 65 -6.22 24.96 6.65
C ILE A 65 -5.43 26.12 7.26
N ASP A 66 -4.50 25.84 8.17
CA ASP A 66 -3.69 26.88 8.81
C ASP A 66 -2.78 27.61 7.80
N GLU A 67 -2.19 26.87 6.86
CA GLU A 67 -1.40 27.48 5.81
C GLU A 67 -2.27 28.30 4.84
N ALA A 68 -3.42 27.75 4.43
CA ALA A 68 -4.35 28.50 3.59
C ALA A 68 -4.87 29.75 4.31
N ARG A 69 -5.16 29.66 5.62
CA ARG A 69 -5.50 30.81 6.45
C ARG A 69 -4.39 31.86 6.50
N SER A 70 -3.13 31.45 6.52
CA SER A 70 -2.00 32.39 6.51
C SER A 70 -1.92 33.23 5.24
N LYS A 71 -2.49 32.75 4.14
CA LYS A 71 -2.56 33.44 2.84
C LYS A 71 -3.79 34.33 2.67
N LEU A 72 -4.76 34.27 3.58
CA LEU A 72 -5.93 35.10 3.56
C LEU A 72 -5.58 36.53 4.07
N SER A 73 -6.29 37.52 3.56
CA SER A 73 -6.22 38.89 4.08
C SER A 73 -6.69 38.94 5.54
N MET A 74 -6.39 40.04 6.23
CA MET A 74 -6.81 40.24 7.60
C MET A 74 -8.35 40.25 7.73
N GLU A 75 -9.05 40.88 6.79
CA GLU A 75 -10.52 40.91 6.73
C GLU A 75 -11.12 39.53 6.50
N GLU A 76 -10.53 38.77 5.59
CA GLU A 76 -10.96 37.40 5.32
C GLU A 76 -10.76 36.48 6.54
N ARG A 77 -9.65 36.62 7.29
CA ARG A 77 -9.44 35.89 8.55
C ARG A 77 -10.47 36.26 9.60
N GLN A 78 -10.72 37.54 9.80
CA GLN A 78 -11.74 38.04 10.74
C GLN A 78 -13.13 37.52 10.41
N SER A 79 -13.46 37.35 9.14
CA SER A 79 -14.72 36.74 8.71
C SER A 79 -14.85 35.28 9.15
N LEU A 80 -13.76 34.56 9.29
CA LEU A 80 -13.74 33.15 9.76
C LEU A 80 -13.68 33.05 11.29
N GLU A 81 -13.28 34.07 12.02
CA GLU A 81 -13.14 34.04 13.49
C GLU A 81 -14.47 33.81 14.24
N LYS A 82 -15.61 34.09 13.59
CA LYS A 82 -16.95 33.79 14.12
C LYS A 82 -17.24 32.27 14.23
N TYR A 83 -16.43 31.42 13.57
CA TYR A 83 -16.60 29.99 13.58
C TYR A 83 -15.54 29.32 14.45
N THR A 84 -15.95 28.34 15.23
CA THR A 84 -15.02 27.44 15.91
C THR A 84 -14.27 26.56 14.90
N ALA A 85 -13.13 26.00 15.29
CA ALA A 85 -12.37 25.07 14.44
C ALA A 85 -13.21 23.86 13.98
N GLU A 86 -14.10 23.35 14.84
CA GLU A 86 -15.00 22.23 14.49
C GLU A 86 -16.09 22.65 13.49
N GLU A 87 -16.60 23.88 13.59
CA GLU A 87 -17.57 24.40 12.64
C GLU A 87 -16.93 24.63 11.28
N ILE A 88 -15.71 25.15 11.24
CA ILE A 88 -14.94 25.31 9.99
C ILE A 88 -14.71 23.94 9.35
N ASP A 89 -14.32 22.91 10.11
CA ASP A 89 -14.13 21.55 9.58
C ASP A 89 -15.43 20.97 9.01
N LYS A 90 -16.54 21.14 9.71
CA LYS A 90 -17.88 20.72 9.23
C LYS A 90 -18.31 21.46 7.96
N ILE A 91 -18.10 22.75 7.89
CA ILE A 91 -18.43 23.57 6.72
C ILE A 91 -17.51 23.17 5.55
N PHE A 92 -16.22 23.01 5.82
CA PHE A 92 -15.23 22.57 4.87
C PHE A 92 -15.60 21.22 4.23
N MET A 93 -16.00 20.22 5.02
CA MET A 93 -16.43 18.93 4.51
C MET A 93 -17.69 19.00 3.66
N LYS A 94 -18.69 19.78 4.10
CA LYS A 94 -19.91 20.00 3.30
C LYS A 94 -19.60 20.72 1.98
N THR A 95 -18.68 21.67 2.01
CA THR A 95 -18.26 22.42 0.83
C THR A 95 -17.43 21.55 -0.11
N LEU A 96 -16.57 20.69 0.42
CA LEU A 96 -15.80 19.71 -0.36
C LEU A 96 -16.73 18.79 -1.16
N VAL A 97 -17.80 18.28 -0.54
CA VAL A 97 -18.79 17.45 -1.23
C VAL A 97 -19.51 18.22 -2.33
N LYS A 98 -19.96 19.45 -2.04
CA LYS A 98 -20.61 20.31 -3.05
C LYS A 98 -19.67 20.68 -4.20
N PHE A 99 -18.42 21.01 -3.89
CA PHE A 99 -17.40 21.35 -4.88
C PHE A 99 -17.18 20.20 -5.88
N LYS A 100 -17.19 18.96 -5.41
CA LYS A 100 -17.07 17.79 -6.28
C LYS A 100 -18.28 17.57 -7.18
N LEU A 101 -19.48 17.92 -6.71
CA LEU A 101 -20.72 17.78 -7.50
C LEU A 101 -20.87 18.91 -8.53
N ASP A 102 -20.62 20.15 -8.15
CA ASP A 102 -20.67 21.33 -9.03
C ASP A 102 -19.83 22.49 -8.45
N PRO A 103 -18.60 22.70 -8.95
CA PRO A 103 -17.75 23.78 -8.47
C PRO A 103 -18.34 25.18 -8.67
N SER A 104 -19.22 25.37 -9.67
CA SER A 104 -19.79 26.68 -10.00
C SER A 104 -20.80 27.18 -8.98
N LEU A 105 -21.39 26.30 -8.18
CA LEU A 105 -22.38 26.63 -7.14
C LEU A 105 -21.80 27.39 -5.94
N LEU A 106 -20.48 27.52 -5.85
CA LEU A 106 -19.77 28.11 -4.71
C LEU A 106 -19.34 29.56 -4.93
N TYR A 107 -19.54 30.10 -6.12
CA TYR A 107 -19.22 31.49 -6.43
C TYR A 107 -20.37 32.44 -6.04
N GLY A 108 -20.11 33.36 -5.07
CA GLY A 108 -20.98 34.47 -4.87
C GLY A 108 -21.24 34.94 -3.42
N LYS A 109 -20.83 34.18 -2.39
CA LYS A 109 -20.91 34.60 -1.01
C LYS A 109 -19.51 34.70 -0.40
N SER A 110 -19.23 35.76 0.38
CA SER A 110 -17.88 36.06 0.90
C SER A 110 -17.26 34.87 1.69
N ASP A 111 -18.03 34.29 2.61
CA ASP A 111 -17.56 33.17 3.43
C ASP A 111 -17.40 31.89 2.60
N GLU A 112 -18.31 31.64 1.67
CA GLU A 112 -18.21 30.47 0.75
C GLU A 112 -17.02 30.59 -0.20
N ALA A 113 -16.67 31.79 -0.65
CA ALA A 113 -15.50 32.05 -1.47
C ALA A 113 -14.19 31.81 -0.69
N ILE A 114 -14.14 32.17 0.59
CA ILE A 114 -13.00 31.93 1.47
C ILE A 114 -12.84 30.41 1.71
N ILE A 115 -13.93 29.72 2.03
CA ILE A 115 -13.95 28.28 2.24
C ILE A 115 -13.62 27.54 0.93
N HIS A 116 -14.07 28.03 -0.22
CA HIS A 116 -13.70 27.49 -1.52
C HIS A 116 -12.18 27.53 -1.74
N ARG A 117 -11.52 28.65 -1.44
CA ARG A 117 -10.04 28.74 -1.52
C ARG A 117 -9.33 27.78 -0.56
N LEU A 118 -9.89 27.57 0.64
CA LEU A 118 -9.38 26.56 1.57
C LEU A 118 -9.55 25.14 0.99
N VAL A 119 -10.69 24.85 0.38
CA VAL A 119 -10.97 23.58 -0.28
C VAL A 119 -10.05 23.36 -1.49
N GLU A 120 -9.86 24.37 -2.33
CA GLU A 120 -8.93 24.29 -3.47
C GLU A 120 -7.49 24.02 -3.02
N SER A 121 -7.05 24.73 -1.96
CA SER A 121 -5.73 24.49 -1.38
C SER A 121 -5.59 23.07 -0.86
N PHE A 122 -6.61 22.55 -0.18
CA PHE A 122 -6.64 21.19 0.32
C PHE A 122 -6.67 20.15 -0.81
N MET A 123 -7.55 20.34 -1.82
CA MET A 123 -7.63 19.44 -2.97
C MET A 123 -6.36 19.45 -3.79
N GLY A 124 -5.73 20.61 -3.93
CA GLY A 124 -4.41 20.75 -4.52
C GLY A 124 -3.33 19.96 -3.73
N ASN A 125 -3.50 19.79 -2.44
CA ASN A 125 -2.51 19.18 -1.55
C ASN A 125 -2.72 17.68 -1.27
N HIS A 126 -3.90 17.10 -1.49
CA HIS A 126 -4.22 15.77 -0.98
C HIS A 126 -4.99 14.85 -1.94
N GLY A 127 -5.07 15.14 -3.22
CA GLY A 127 -5.62 14.21 -4.21
C GLY A 127 -7.05 13.68 -3.90
N ASP A 128 -7.44 12.65 -4.61
CA ASP A 128 -8.81 12.16 -4.65
C ASP A 128 -9.21 11.25 -3.47
N PHE A 129 -10.25 11.62 -2.73
CA PHE A 129 -10.84 10.82 -1.64
C PHE A 129 -11.59 9.56 -2.09
N TYR A 130 -11.80 9.37 -3.39
CA TYR A 130 -12.67 8.29 -3.91
C TYR A 130 -11.96 6.99 -4.23
N THR A 131 -10.63 6.95 -4.12
CA THR A 131 -9.90 5.70 -4.28
C THR A 131 -9.86 4.92 -2.96
N ALA A 132 -9.56 3.62 -3.03
CA ALA A 132 -9.41 2.76 -1.84
C ALA A 132 -8.25 3.18 -0.90
N GLY A 133 -7.79 4.43 -0.97
CA GLY A 133 -6.74 4.99 -0.14
C GLY A 133 -6.69 6.51 -0.22
N TYR A 134 -6.14 7.11 0.82
CA TYR A 134 -5.92 8.52 0.93
C TYR A 134 -4.56 8.87 0.34
N HIS A 135 -4.52 9.71 -0.69
CA HIS A 135 -3.29 10.15 -1.34
C HIS A 135 -2.75 11.40 -0.68
N VAL A 136 -1.48 11.40 -0.35
CA VAL A 136 -0.77 12.51 0.29
C VAL A 136 0.47 12.87 -0.54
N TYR A 137 0.59 14.13 -0.90
CA TYR A 137 1.65 14.64 -1.75
C TYR A 137 2.34 15.85 -1.12
N ASP A 138 3.64 15.96 -1.34
CA ASP A 138 4.37 17.20 -1.07
C ASP A 138 3.93 18.32 -2.02
N LYS A 139 3.94 19.57 -1.52
CA LYS A 139 3.49 20.74 -2.29
C LYS A 139 4.31 21.01 -3.55
N SER A 140 5.57 20.62 -3.57
CA SER A 140 6.41 20.76 -4.75
C SER A 140 5.91 19.93 -5.93
N ILE A 141 5.37 18.73 -5.64
CA ILE A 141 4.83 17.79 -6.64
C ILE A 141 3.55 18.31 -7.27
N GLN A 142 2.75 19.08 -6.52
CA GLN A 142 1.44 19.55 -6.98
C GLN A 142 1.52 20.65 -8.04
N LYS A 143 2.60 21.42 -8.00
CA LYS A 143 2.84 22.47 -8.98
C LYS A 143 3.22 21.90 -10.34
N ASP A 144 3.70 20.67 -10.38
CA ASP A 144 4.12 19.99 -11.58
C ASP A 144 3.54 18.57 -11.63
N LYS A 145 2.42 18.41 -12.33
CA LYS A 145 1.78 17.10 -12.50
C LYS A 145 2.68 16.08 -13.24
N SER A 146 3.63 16.56 -14.06
CA SER A 146 4.59 15.67 -14.73
C SER A 146 5.51 14.98 -13.73
N ALA A 147 5.85 15.65 -12.63
CA ALA A 147 6.67 15.07 -11.56
C ALA A 147 6.00 13.85 -10.89
N LEU A 148 4.65 13.78 -10.88
CA LEU A 148 3.93 12.62 -10.37
C LEU A 148 3.95 11.45 -11.37
N GLU A 149 3.88 11.75 -12.67
CA GLU A 149 3.93 10.74 -13.73
C GLU A 149 5.29 10.03 -13.79
N GLU A 150 6.35 10.69 -13.34
CA GLU A 150 7.70 10.13 -13.24
C GLU A 150 7.93 9.25 -12.01
N LYS A 151 7.02 9.30 -11.01
CA LYS A 151 7.12 8.51 -9.77
C LYS A 151 6.64 7.08 -9.98
N LEU A 152 7.40 6.34 -10.76
CA LEU A 152 7.07 4.96 -11.15
C LEU A 152 7.54 3.90 -10.15
N TYR A 153 8.54 4.20 -9.32
CA TYR A 153 9.00 3.27 -8.29
C TYR A 153 8.09 3.30 -7.08
N LYS A 154 7.80 2.12 -6.54
CA LYS A 154 6.85 1.93 -5.44
C LYS A 154 7.43 1.10 -4.33
N ILE A 155 7.25 1.57 -3.12
CA ILE A 155 7.50 0.82 -1.90
C ILE A 155 6.15 0.49 -1.28
N TYR A 156 5.94 -0.78 -0.95
CA TYR A 156 4.74 -1.29 -0.31
C TYR A 156 5.06 -1.72 1.11
N LEU A 157 4.30 -1.19 2.07
CA LEU A 157 4.42 -1.55 3.46
C LEU A 157 3.09 -2.05 4.00
N ASN A 158 3.13 -3.16 4.71
CA ASN A 158 1.99 -3.75 5.37
C ASN A 158 2.12 -3.58 6.89
N ILE A 159 1.97 -2.37 7.37
CA ILE A 159 2.08 -1.98 8.77
C ILE A 159 0.76 -2.25 9.49
N SER A 160 0.80 -2.65 10.76
CA SER A 160 -0.41 -2.80 11.58
C SER A 160 -1.20 -1.49 11.64
N TYR A 161 -2.54 -1.58 11.74
CA TYR A 161 -3.38 -0.39 11.76
C TYR A 161 -3.16 0.51 12.97
N ASP A 162 -2.65 -0.01 14.05
CA ASP A 162 -2.33 0.76 15.26
C ASP A 162 -1.19 1.75 15.02
N HIS A 163 -0.32 1.44 14.06
CA HIS A 163 0.87 2.24 13.78
C HIS A 163 0.90 2.84 12.36
N LEU A 164 -0.02 2.42 11.47
CA LEU A 164 -0.01 2.81 10.06
C LEU A 164 0.04 4.32 9.84
N TYR A 165 -0.85 5.05 10.53
CA TYR A 165 -0.97 6.50 10.35
C TYR A 165 0.15 7.26 11.05
N LYS A 166 0.64 6.75 12.17
CA LYS A 166 1.80 7.29 12.87
C LYS A 166 3.07 7.17 12.04
N PHE A 167 3.26 6.00 11.41
CA PHE A 167 4.34 5.80 10.45
C PHE A 167 4.23 6.77 9.27
N ALA A 168 3.04 6.95 8.72
CA ALA A 168 2.82 7.87 7.60
C ALA A 168 3.19 9.32 7.97
N LEU A 169 2.80 9.78 9.16
CA LEU A 169 3.17 11.11 9.66
C LEU A 169 4.68 11.24 9.89
N LYS A 170 5.31 10.23 10.51
CA LYS A 170 6.75 10.21 10.72
C LYS A 170 7.52 10.22 9.40
N TYR A 171 7.09 9.43 8.42
CA TYR A 171 7.66 9.43 7.08
C TYR A 171 7.61 10.82 6.43
N MET A 172 6.47 11.52 6.52
CA MET A 172 6.34 12.90 6.02
C MET A 172 7.30 13.86 6.73
N GLU A 173 7.40 13.77 8.05
CA GLU A 173 8.30 14.61 8.87
C GLU A 173 9.75 14.44 8.44
N VAL A 174 10.21 13.19 8.36
CA VAL A 174 11.58 12.85 7.96
C VAL A 174 11.86 13.32 6.51
N CYS A 175 10.94 13.05 5.59
CA CYS A 175 11.09 13.52 4.20
C CYS A 175 11.24 15.04 4.12
N LYS A 176 10.43 15.80 4.87
CA LYS A 176 10.54 17.28 4.93
C LYS A 176 11.91 17.72 5.43
N LYS A 177 12.42 17.08 6.47
CA LYS A 177 13.74 17.40 7.05
C LYS A 177 14.88 17.06 6.09
N GLU A 178 14.77 15.95 5.37
CA GLU A 178 15.73 15.54 4.33
C GLU A 178 15.62 16.35 3.04
N GLY A 179 14.56 17.11 2.85
CA GLY A 179 14.30 17.86 1.62
C GLY A 179 13.87 16.97 0.46
N ILE A 180 13.29 15.79 0.75
CA ILE A 180 12.79 14.85 -0.25
C ILE A 180 11.28 15.03 -0.42
N PRO A 181 10.79 15.30 -1.65
CA PRO A 181 9.36 15.37 -1.90
C PRO A 181 8.68 14.03 -1.65
N TYR A 182 7.71 13.98 -0.73
CA TYR A 182 6.97 12.76 -0.44
C TYR A 182 5.72 12.64 -1.30
N ALA A 183 5.45 11.41 -1.72
CA ALA A 183 4.19 11.01 -2.35
C ALA A 183 3.83 9.60 -1.87
N PHE A 184 2.65 9.41 -1.31
CA PHE A 184 2.21 8.08 -0.89
C PHE A 184 0.69 7.97 -0.84
N LYS A 185 0.22 6.74 -0.84
CA LYS A 185 -1.16 6.37 -0.59
C LYS A 185 -1.23 5.55 0.68
N VAL A 186 -2.16 5.88 1.56
CA VAL A 186 -2.47 5.12 2.77
C VAL A 186 -3.92 4.68 2.74
N LEU A 187 -4.22 3.46 3.22
CA LEU A 187 -5.58 2.95 3.23
C LEU A 187 -6.49 3.77 4.14
N THR A 188 -7.78 3.87 3.72
CA THR A 188 -8.86 4.52 4.47
C THR A 188 -9.83 3.51 5.06
N PRO A 189 -10.63 3.89 6.11
CA PRO A 189 -11.59 3.00 6.75
C PRO A 189 -12.84 2.66 5.94
N ASP A 190 -13.09 3.37 4.83
CA ASP A 190 -14.41 3.44 4.21
C ASP A 190 -14.81 2.27 3.31
N ARG A 191 -13.93 1.29 3.15
CA ARG A 191 -14.22 0.06 2.40
C ARG A 191 -13.60 -1.12 3.10
N ASP A 192 -14.07 -2.31 2.77
CA ASP A 192 -13.60 -3.62 3.22
C ASP A 192 -12.12 -3.89 2.84
N VAL A 193 -11.28 -2.90 3.07
CA VAL A 193 -9.87 -2.82 2.69
C VAL A 193 -8.98 -3.26 3.84
N ALA A 194 -9.58 -3.57 5.01
CA ALA A 194 -8.88 -4.03 6.19
C ALA A 194 -7.98 -5.26 5.94
N SER A 195 -8.30 -6.01 4.89
CA SER A 195 -7.57 -7.22 4.51
C SER A 195 -6.46 -6.99 3.47
N ARG A 196 -6.16 -5.74 3.05
CA ARG A 196 -5.12 -5.50 2.02
C ARG A 196 -3.71 -5.48 2.62
N SER A 197 -2.78 -6.08 1.88
CA SER A 197 -1.34 -6.02 2.18
C SER A 197 -0.65 -4.75 1.67
N GLU A 198 -1.36 -3.94 0.85
CA GLU A 198 -0.92 -2.64 0.34
C GLU A 198 -1.40 -1.51 1.26
N LYS A 199 -1.08 -1.53 2.56
CA LYS A 199 -1.62 -0.55 3.51
C LYS A 199 -1.05 0.84 3.31
N ILE A 200 0.22 0.93 2.97
CA ILE A 200 0.87 2.15 2.49
C ILE A 200 1.64 1.84 1.21
N CYS A 201 1.51 2.71 0.22
CA CYS A 201 2.25 2.65 -1.02
C CYS A 201 2.95 3.99 -1.23
N ILE A 202 4.27 4.00 -1.14
CA ILE A 202 5.10 5.18 -1.34
C ILE A 202 5.55 5.22 -2.80
N TYR A 203 5.50 6.40 -3.40
CA TYR A 203 5.87 6.65 -4.80
C TYR A 203 7.14 7.48 -4.86
N ALA A 204 8.08 7.08 -5.69
CA ALA A 204 9.33 7.79 -5.91
C ALA A 204 9.74 7.77 -7.38
N ASN A 205 10.51 8.77 -7.82
CA ASN A 205 11.20 8.73 -9.09
C ASN A 205 12.59 8.05 -8.95
N LYS A 206 13.34 7.95 -10.02
CA LYS A 206 14.65 7.28 -10.05
C LYS A 206 15.69 7.95 -9.15
N ASP A 207 15.63 9.27 -8.99
CA ASP A 207 16.62 10.05 -8.24
C ASP A 207 16.33 10.04 -6.73
N GLU A 208 15.07 9.74 -6.34
CA GLU A 208 14.60 9.73 -4.96
C GLU A 208 14.58 8.33 -4.33
N ILE A 209 14.39 7.28 -5.14
CA ILE A 209 14.00 5.95 -4.63
C ILE A 209 14.99 5.37 -3.62
N LEU A 210 16.27 5.53 -3.82
CA LEU A 210 17.30 4.99 -2.91
C LEU A 210 17.29 5.73 -1.57
N LYS A 211 17.17 7.06 -1.59
CA LYS A 211 17.02 7.85 -0.36
C LYS A 211 15.72 7.55 0.36
N VAL A 212 14.64 7.32 -0.37
CA VAL A 212 13.35 6.89 0.21
C VAL A 212 13.45 5.53 0.87
N ILE A 213 14.18 4.58 0.28
CA ILE A 213 14.46 3.28 0.92
C ILE A 213 15.25 3.46 2.21
N ASP A 214 16.27 4.31 2.22
CA ASP A 214 17.07 4.58 3.42
C ASP A 214 16.23 5.23 4.52
N ILE A 215 15.35 6.19 4.19
CA ILE A 215 14.41 6.80 5.14
C ILE A 215 13.47 5.74 5.74
N VAL A 216 12.87 4.90 4.90
CA VAL A 216 11.94 3.85 5.34
C VAL A 216 12.66 2.85 6.27
N ARG A 217 13.87 2.43 5.92
CA ARG A 217 14.68 1.55 6.76
C ARG A 217 14.99 2.17 8.10
N ALA A 218 15.46 3.41 8.10
CA ALA A 218 15.82 4.13 9.33
C ALA A 218 14.63 4.27 10.28
N ILE A 219 13.43 4.58 9.77
CA ILE A 219 12.22 4.61 10.61
C ILE A 219 11.89 3.21 11.16
N ILE A 220 11.99 2.16 10.34
CA ILE A 220 11.73 0.78 10.77
C ILE A 220 12.74 0.37 11.85
N ASP A 221 14.02 0.64 11.64
CA ASP A 221 15.10 0.25 12.55
C ASP A 221 15.01 0.98 13.92
N ALA A 222 14.62 2.27 13.88
CA ALA A 222 14.40 3.05 15.10
C ALA A 222 13.15 2.62 15.89
N ASN A 223 12.25 1.83 15.27
CA ASN A 223 10.97 1.43 15.86
C ASN A 223 10.80 -0.12 15.85
N PRO A 224 11.57 -0.87 16.62
CA PRO A 224 11.54 -2.33 16.59
C PRO A 224 10.19 -2.93 17.02
N GLY A 225 9.33 -2.17 17.72
CA GLY A 225 7.96 -2.55 18.05
C GLY A 225 6.96 -2.37 16.89
N LEU A 226 7.38 -1.82 15.76
CA LEU A 226 6.53 -1.63 14.61
C LEU A 226 6.22 -2.97 13.95
N LEU A 227 4.97 -3.43 14.08
CA LEU A 227 4.53 -4.67 13.45
C LEU A 227 4.38 -4.48 11.95
N ILE A 228 5.31 -5.06 11.19
CA ILE A 228 5.29 -5.09 9.73
C ILE A 228 5.01 -6.52 9.28
N LEU A 229 3.96 -6.66 8.48
CA LEU A 229 3.53 -7.92 7.89
C LEU A 229 4.07 -8.06 6.45
N ASN A 230 3.85 -9.23 5.84
CA ASN A 230 4.28 -9.45 4.47
C ASN A 230 3.63 -8.44 3.50
N PRO A 231 4.41 -7.80 2.62
CA PRO A 231 3.88 -6.97 1.54
C PRO A 231 3.11 -7.82 0.51
N PRO A 232 2.50 -7.20 -0.52
CA PRO A 232 1.82 -7.95 -1.58
C PRO A 232 2.70 -9.04 -2.17
N ILE A 233 2.12 -10.23 -2.34
CA ILE A 233 2.86 -11.45 -2.72
C ILE A 233 3.53 -11.35 -4.11
N THR A 234 3.07 -10.43 -4.95
CA THR A 234 3.63 -10.17 -6.30
C THR A 234 4.78 -9.17 -6.32
N THR A 235 5.07 -8.52 -5.19
CA THR A 235 6.17 -7.56 -5.10
C THR A 235 7.49 -8.27 -4.81
N GLY A 236 8.59 -7.71 -5.32
CA GLY A 236 9.90 -8.07 -4.78
C GLY A 236 10.03 -7.65 -3.33
N LYS A 237 10.90 -8.29 -2.58
CA LYS A 237 11.11 -7.96 -1.17
C LYS A 237 12.52 -7.46 -0.95
N ILE A 238 12.63 -6.30 -0.31
CA ILE A 238 13.88 -5.77 0.21
C ILE A 238 13.87 -6.05 1.71
N ASP A 239 14.92 -6.68 2.22
CA ASP A 239 15.10 -7.06 3.63
C ASP A 239 13.90 -7.89 4.19
N GLY A 240 13.17 -8.57 3.30
CA GLY A 240 12.03 -9.43 3.63
C GLY A 240 10.74 -8.71 4.08
N LEU A 241 10.77 -7.37 4.27
CA LEU A 241 9.68 -6.59 4.84
C LEU A 241 9.15 -5.52 3.92
N ILE A 242 10.02 -4.93 3.13
CA ILE A 242 9.70 -3.83 2.24
C ILE A 242 9.36 -4.42 0.88
N GLY A 243 8.09 -4.30 0.47
CA GLY A 243 7.69 -4.65 -0.88
C GLY A 243 8.18 -3.62 -1.88
N PHE A 244 8.66 -4.07 -3.03
CA PHE A 244 9.20 -3.20 -4.06
C PHE A 244 8.60 -3.53 -5.43
N GLY A 245 8.37 -2.51 -6.23
CA GLY A 245 7.90 -2.64 -7.60
C GLY A 245 8.09 -1.35 -8.40
N CYS A 246 7.99 -1.46 -9.72
CA CYS A 246 8.03 -0.32 -10.62
C CYS A 246 6.84 -0.38 -11.57
N ASP A 247 6.08 0.69 -11.66
CA ASP A 247 4.94 0.77 -12.58
C ASP A 247 5.41 0.62 -14.03
N PRO A 248 4.63 -0.05 -14.87
CA PRO A 248 5.03 -0.33 -16.24
C PRO A 248 5.02 0.91 -17.16
N GLY A 249 4.51 2.06 -16.69
CA GLY A 249 4.30 3.23 -17.54
C GLY A 249 3.20 3.04 -18.59
N ILE A 250 2.41 1.97 -18.48
CA ILE A 250 1.29 1.67 -19.38
C ILE A 250 0.01 2.21 -18.75
N ARG A 251 -0.71 3.07 -19.47
CA ARG A 251 -1.96 3.66 -18.98
C ARG A 251 -2.97 2.56 -18.58
N GLY A 252 -3.56 2.69 -17.39
CA GLY A 252 -4.53 1.74 -16.86
C GLY A 252 -3.94 0.51 -16.18
N TYR A 253 -2.62 0.36 -16.13
CA TYR A 253 -1.94 -0.72 -15.42
C TYR A 253 -1.02 -0.19 -14.33
N SER A 254 -1.34 -0.55 -13.08
CA SER A 254 -0.39 -0.43 -11.98
C SER A 254 0.55 -1.64 -11.96
N PHE A 255 1.61 -1.57 -11.15
CA PHE A 255 2.55 -2.68 -10.97
C PHE A 255 1.83 -4.01 -10.70
N ASN A 256 1.06 -4.09 -9.61
CA ASN A 256 0.38 -5.32 -9.23
C ASN A 256 -0.66 -5.77 -10.26
N LYS A 257 -1.40 -4.83 -10.86
CA LYS A 257 -2.43 -5.16 -11.88
C LYS A 257 -1.80 -5.85 -13.09
N LEU A 258 -0.66 -5.37 -13.59
CA LEU A 258 0.03 -6.01 -14.71
C LEU A 258 0.59 -7.38 -14.32
N ARG A 259 1.25 -7.50 -13.16
CA ARG A 259 1.84 -8.78 -12.70
C ARG A 259 0.76 -9.85 -12.54
N VAL A 260 -0.34 -9.50 -11.89
CA VAL A 260 -1.46 -10.42 -11.71
C VAL A 260 -2.15 -10.77 -13.03
N ALA A 261 -2.28 -9.83 -13.96
CA ALA A 261 -2.83 -10.11 -15.29
C ALA A 261 -1.98 -11.13 -16.06
N ILE A 262 -0.65 -10.96 -16.08
CA ILE A 262 0.29 -11.89 -16.72
C ILE A 262 0.20 -13.29 -16.10
N ILE A 263 0.21 -13.37 -14.77
CA ILE A 263 0.11 -14.64 -14.06
C ILE A 263 -1.26 -15.28 -14.33
N GLY A 264 -2.34 -14.50 -14.26
CA GLY A 264 -3.69 -14.96 -14.52
C GLY A 264 -3.85 -15.52 -15.92
N GLU A 265 -3.36 -14.84 -16.97
CA GLU A 265 -3.41 -15.31 -18.35
C GLU A 265 -2.72 -16.68 -18.53
N VAL A 266 -1.55 -16.85 -17.92
CA VAL A 266 -0.84 -18.14 -17.96
C VAL A 266 -1.63 -19.23 -17.24
N LEU A 267 -2.22 -18.94 -16.08
CA LEU A 267 -2.99 -19.91 -15.33
C LEU A 267 -4.33 -20.26 -15.99
N ASP A 268 -5.00 -19.26 -16.62
CA ASP A 268 -6.21 -19.47 -17.43
C ASP A 268 -5.91 -20.44 -18.60
N GLU A 269 -4.78 -20.27 -19.29
CA GLU A 269 -4.36 -21.17 -20.37
C GLU A 269 -3.98 -22.56 -19.83
N TYR A 270 -3.21 -22.61 -18.74
CA TYR A 270 -2.70 -23.86 -18.17
C TYR A 270 -3.83 -24.76 -17.62
N PHE A 271 -4.84 -24.17 -17.00
CA PHE A 271 -5.97 -24.88 -16.43
C PHE A 271 -7.24 -24.84 -17.30
N LYS A 272 -7.11 -24.51 -18.56
CA LYS A 272 -8.26 -24.42 -19.49
C LYS A 272 -9.06 -25.72 -19.52
N GLY A 273 -10.35 -25.62 -19.20
CA GLY A 273 -11.26 -26.77 -19.18
C GLY A 273 -11.07 -27.74 -18.00
N ILE A 274 -10.27 -27.35 -17.00
CA ILE A 274 -9.97 -28.18 -15.82
C ILE A 274 -10.76 -27.58 -14.62
N SER A 275 -11.43 -28.45 -13.84
CA SER A 275 -12.09 -28.00 -12.60
C SER A 275 -11.06 -27.71 -11.50
N GLY A 276 -11.37 -26.80 -10.57
CA GLY A 276 -10.48 -26.46 -9.45
C GLY A 276 -9.98 -27.66 -8.64
N ARG A 277 -10.85 -28.69 -8.42
CA ARG A 277 -10.43 -29.94 -7.77
C ARG A 277 -9.34 -30.71 -8.57
N LYS A 278 -9.47 -30.76 -9.90
CA LYS A 278 -8.47 -31.40 -10.75
C LYS A 278 -7.20 -30.56 -10.83
N ALA A 279 -7.33 -29.24 -10.95
CA ALA A 279 -6.20 -28.31 -10.95
C ALA A 279 -5.37 -28.46 -9.68
N ARG A 280 -6.01 -28.51 -8.50
CA ARG A 280 -5.30 -28.74 -7.23
C ARG A 280 -4.49 -30.04 -7.25
N LYS A 281 -5.09 -31.14 -7.68
CA LYS A 281 -4.39 -32.44 -7.79
C LYS A 281 -3.22 -32.42 -8.77
N MET A 282 -3.28 -31.58 -9.80
CA MET A 282 -2.17 -31.46 -10.78
C MET A 282 -0.95 -30.74 -10.18
N ILE A 283 -1.17 -29.86 -9.22
CA ILE A 283 -0.10 -29.04 -8.61
C ILE A 283 0.43 -29.69 -7.34
N GLU A 284 -0.46 -30.32 -6.56
CA GLU A 284 -0.12 -30.91 -5.26
C GLU A 284 0.99 -31.94 -5.41
N GLY A 285 2.14 -31.70 -4.75
CA GLY A 285 3.30 -32.57 -4.81
C GLY A 285 3.96 -32.68 -6.19
N ASN A 286 3.69 -31.76 -7.12
CA ASN A 286 4.22 -31.79 -8.49
C ASN A 286 5.12 -30.56 -8.80
N PRO A 287 6.40 -30.59 -8.41
CA PRO A 287 7.35 -29.51 -8.70
C PRO A 287 7.52 -29.22 -10.20
N GLN A 288 7.34 -30.21 -11.05
CA GLN A 288 7.47 -30.05 -12.50
C GLN A 288 6.36 -29.17 -13.06
N ALA A 289 5.12 -29.30 -12.56
CA ALA A 289 4.01 -28.43 -12.93
C ALA A 289 4.29 -26.97 -12.53
N ILE A 290 4.81 -26.74 -11.33
CA ILE A 290 5.22 -25.43 -10.87
C ILE A 290 6.29 -24.81 -11.77
N GLN A 291 7.30 -25.60 -12.16
CA GLN A 291 8.37 -25.15 -13.08
C GLN A 291 7.83 -24.81 -14.48
N GLN A 292 6.89 -25.60 -15.00
CA GLN A 292 6.26 -25.34 -16.30
C GLN A 292 5.46 -24.03 -16.27
N ILE A 293 4.69 -23.80 -15.21
CA ILE A 293 3.94 -22.55 -15.02
C ILE A 293 4.92 -21.38 -14.92
N ARG A 294 5.98 -21.50 -14.12
CA ARG A 294 7.03 -20.48 -14.00
C ARG A 294 7.63 -20.11 -15.35
N ALA A 295 8.00 -21.10 -16.15
CA ALA A 295 8.58 -20.89 -17.47
C ALA A 295 7.62 -20.11 -18.38
N LYS A 296 6.33 -20.45 -18.37
CA LYS A 296 5.30 -19.73 -19.13
C LYS A 296 5.11 -18.30 -18.64
N ILE A 297 5.09 -18.07 -17.31
CA ILE A 297 5.00 -16.72 -16.72
C ILE A 297 6.20 -15.88 -17.19
N LYS A 298 7.41 -16.42 -17.11
CA LYS A 298 8.62 -15.73 -17.58
C LYS A 298 8.58 -15.42 -19.06
N ALA A 299 8.16 -16.34 -19.89
CA ALA A 299 8.03 -16.14 -21.33
C ALA A 299 7.00 -15.06 -21.69
N LEU A 300 5.88 -14.98 -20.95
CA LEU A 300 4.89 -13.94 -21.15
C LEU A 300 5.38 -12.59 -20.59
N ALA A 301 6.03 -12.58 -19.43
CA ALA A 301 6.64 -11.41 -18.82
C ALA A 301 7.69 -10.77 -19.74
N ASP A 302 8.47 -11.55 -20.46
CA ASP A 302 9.44 -11.08 -21.44
C ASP A 302 8.78 -10.25 -22.56
N LYS A 303 7.63 -10.69 -23.06
CA LYS A 303 6.84 -9.93 -24.06
C LYS A 303 6.43 -8.54 -23.56
N TYR A 304 6.21 -8.40 -22.26
CA TYR A 304 5.91 -7.13 -21.59
C TYR A 304 7.15 -6.40 -21.10
N LYS A 305 8.36 -6.85 -21.50
CA LYS A 305 9.66 -6.29 -21.11
C LYS A 305 9.82 -6.17 -19.58
N ILE A 306 9.36 -7.18 -18.86
CA ILE A 306 9.51 -7.27 -17.42
C ILE A 306 10.87 -7.91 -17.12
N ASP A 307 11.58 -7.32 -16.20
CA ASP A 307 12.86 -7.82 -15.70
C ASP A 307 12.73 -9.25 -15.17
N GLN A 308 13.56 -10.17 -15.69
CA GLN A 308 13.48 -11.59 -15.36
C GLN A 308 14.20 -11.95 -14.05
N GLU A 309 15.11 -11.10 -13.57
CA GLU A 309 15.88 -11.35 -12.37
C GLU A 309 15.05 -11.05 -11.13
N THR A 310 14.36 -9.92 -11.11
CA THR A 310 13.61 -9.45 -9.94
C THR A 310 12.09 -9.53 -10.10
N PHE A 311 11.58 -9.56 -11.34
CA PHE A 311 10.16 -9.40 -11.67
C PHE A 311 9.55 -8.05 -11.25
N CYS A 312 10.38 -7.10 -10.81
CA CYS A 312 9.96 -5.82 -10.25
C CYS A 312 9.96 -4.67 -11.25
N PHE A 313 10.82 -4.70 -12.24
CA PHE A 313 10.98 -3.63 -13.19
C PHE A 313 10.33 -3.95 -14.54
N SER A 314 10.09 -2.90 -15.33
CA SER A 314 9.60 -2.99 -16.71
C SER A 314 10.38 -2.00 -17.58
N ASP A 315 10.45 -2.26 -18.90
CA ASP A 315 11.02 -1.36 -19.91
C ASP A 315 12.45 -0.87 -19.61
N GLY A 316 13.32 -1.77 -19.18
CA GLY A 316 14.74 -1.43 -18.90
C GLY A 316 14.98 -0.62 -17.63
N ARG A 317 13.93 -0.34 -16.82
CA ARG A 317 14.08 0.41 -15.56
C ARG A 317 14.93 -0.28 -14.51
N GLY A 318 15.11 -1.60 -14.61
CA GLY A 318 16.07 -2.33 -13.79
C GLY A 318 17.50 -1.85 -13.98
N GLU A 319 17.91 -1.62 -15.23
CA GLU A 319 19.25 -1.09 -15.53
C GLU A 319 19.41 0.35 -15.03
N LEU A 320 18.38 1.19 -15.20
CA LEU A 320 18.38 2.55 -14.66
C LEU A 320 18.46 2.57 -13.13
N PHE A 321 17.86 1.60 -12.48
CA PHE A 321 17.95 1.45 -11.02
C PHE A 321 19.36 1.01 -10.60
N LYS A 322 19.97 0.04 -11.29
CA LYS A 322 21.37 -0.38 -11.06
C LYS A 322 22.33 0.78 -11.22
N GLU A 323 22.18 1.55 -12.31
CA GLU A 323 23.00 2.75 -12.57
C GLU A 323 22.83 3.80 -11.45
N ALA A 324 21.59 4.06 -11.02
CA ALA A 324 21.33 4.96 -9.91
C ALA A 324 22.00 4.45 -8.61
N GLU A 325 21.94 3.15 -8.34
CA GLU A 325 22.55 2.53 -7.18
C GLU A 325 24.08 2.56 -7.21
N GLU A 326 24.70 2.44 -8.38
CA GLU A 326 26.15 2.57 -8.57
C GLU A 326 26.67 3.97 -8.22
N ASN A 327 25.87 4.97 -8.52
CA ASN A 327 26.21 6.37 -8.28
C ASN A 327 25.70 6.90 -6.92
N TYR A 328 24.89 6.11 -6.21
CA TYR A 328 24.33 6.54 -4.95
C TYR A 328 25.30 6.35 -3.78
N VAL A 329 25.53 7.45 -3.08
CA VAL A 329 26.27 7.46 -1.82
C VAL A 329 25.23 7.65 -0.70
N SER A 330 25.03 6.62 0.10
CA SER A 330 24.16 6.74 1.28
C SER A 330 24.79 7.68 2.29
N GLU A 331 24.18 8.83 2.46
CA GLU A 331 24.58 9.80 3.47
C GLU A 331 23.74 9.58 4.75
N PRO A 332 24.32 9.78 5.94
CA PRO A 332 23.56 9.78 7.18
C PRO A 332 22.34 10.72 7.08
N LEU A 333 21.21 10.30 7.63
CA LEU A 333 20.04 11.16 7.69
C LEU A 333 20.33 12.38 8.59
N LYS A 334 19.68 13.50 8.27
CA LYS A 334 19.71 14.72 9.07
C LYS A 334 18.91 14.57 10.39
N CYS A 335 18.11 13.51 10.48
CA CYS A 335 17.37 13.14 11.66
C CYS A 335 18.25 12.26 12.57
N ASP A 336 18.27 12.53 13.85
CA ASP A 336 18.84 11.61 14.83
C ASP A 336 17.86 10.45 15.13
N GLU A 337 18.35 9.42 15.83
CA GLU A 337 17.54 8.25 16.14
C GLU A 337 16.26 8.60 16.93
N SER A 338 16.34 9.57 17.84
CA SER A 338 15.18 9.98 18.65
C SER A 338 14.07 10.61 17.80
N GLU A 339 14.44 11.35 16.76
CA GLU A 339 13.52 11.97 15.81
C GLU A 339 12.87 10.96 14.85
N LEU A 340 13.50 9.79 14.66
CA LEU A 340 12.94 8.70 13.86
C LEU A 340 11.92 7.86 14.63
N ARG A 341 11.88 7.99 15.97
CA ARG A 341 10.96 7.23 16.81
C ARG A 341 9.51 7.69 16.65
N ILE A 342 8.62 6.74 16.73
CA ILE A 342 7.18 6.93 16.80
C ILE A 342 6.81 6.86 18.30
N ASP A 343 6.38 7.97 18.89
CA ASP A 343 6.34 8.24 20.34
C ASP A 343 5.59 7.24 21.21
N ASP A 344 4.68 6.45 20.65
CA ASP A 344 3.88 5.50 21.41
C ASP A 344 4.11 4.03 21.01
N ILE A 345 5.19 3.77 20.29
CA ILE A 345 5.66 2.39 20.11
C ILE A 345 6.53 2.02 21.32
N ASN A 346 5.97 1.22 22.22
CA ASN A 346 6.69 0.70 23.36
C ASN A 346 7.53 -0.53 22.94
N PRO A 347 8.86 -0.49 23.04
CA PRO A 347 9.70 -1.64 22.69
C PRO A 347 9.39 -2.91 23.50
N THR A 348 8.79 -2.78 24.70
CA THR A 348 8.40 -3.92 25.55
C THR A 348 7.09 -4.58 25.09
N GLU A 349 6.30 -3.93 24.23
CA GLU A 349 5.09 -4.47 23.61
C GLU A 349 5.36 -5.14 22.25
N LEU A 350 6.63 -5.40 21.96
CA LEU A 350 7.02 -6.18 20.79
C LEU A 350 6.18 -7.46 20.71
N SER A 351 5.50 -7.67 19.58
CA SER A 351 4.99 -9.02 19.30
C SER A 351 6.17 -9.99 19.35
N GLU A 352 5.96 -11.19 19.85
CA GLU A 352 7.03 -12.19 19.98
C GLU A 352 7.75 -12.42 18.64
N TYR A 353 7.03 -12.37 17.53
CA TYR A 353 7.60 -12.44 16.20
C TYR A 353 8.60 -11.30 15.91
N THR A 354 8.21 -10.06 16.21
CA THR A 354 9.08 -8.89 15.98
C THR A 354 10.29 -8.95 16.91
N ARG A 355 10.09 -9.35 18.16
CA ARG A 355 11.15 -9.55 19.14
C ARG A 355 12.18 -10.58 18.65
N LEU A 356 11.73 -11.74 18.21
CA LEU A 356 12.61 -12.79 17.70
C LEU A 356 13.39 -12.33 16.46
N ARG A 357 12.74 -11.60 15.56
CA ARG A 357 13.41 -11.05 14.37
C ARG A 357 14.50 -10.03 14.71
N VAL A 358 14.23 -9.14 15.64
CA VAL A 358 15.22 -8.14 16.09
C VAL A 358 16.40 -8.81 16.77
N LEU A 359 16.15 -9.80 17.62
CA LEU A 359 17.20 -10.48 18.38
C LEU A 359 18.04 -11.45 17.54
N HIS A 360 17.42 -12.16 16.61
CA HIS A 360 18.03 -13.31 15.94
C HIS A 360 18.12 -13.17 14.42
N GLY A 361 17.49 -12.14 13.85
CA GLY A 361 17.38 -11.97 12.38
C GLY A 361 16.22 -12.75 11.76
N LYS A 362 15.84 -12.35 10.54
CA LYS A 362 14.63 -12.84 9.85
C LYS A 362 14.67 -14.34 9.51
N ASP A 363 15.86 -14.87 9.25
CA ASP A 363 16.07 -16.26 8.80
C ASP A 363 16.57 -17.16 9.92
N SER A 364 16.44 -16.71 11.17
CA SER A 364 16.89 -17.48 12.33
C SER A 364 15.99 -18.68 12.62
N PRO A 365 16.54 -19.78 13.19
CA PRO A 365 15.73 -20.93 13.60
C PRO A 365 14.57 -20.54 14.52
N GLU A 366 14.75 -19.58 15.41
CA GLU A 366 13.75 -19.11 16.37
C GLU A 366 12.56 -18.42 15.66
N VAL A 367 12.84 -17.62 14.64
CA VAL A 367 11.79 -16.98 13.82
C VAL A 367 11.04 -18.01 13.01
N MET A 368 11.76 -18.96 12.41
CA MET A 368 11.15 -20.03 11.61
C MET A 368 10.29 -20.96 12.47
N GLU A 369 10.75 -21.30 13.67
CA GLU A 369 9.98 -22.09 14.64
C GLU A 369 8.72 -21.37 15.11
N PHE A 370 8.81 -20.07 15.39
CA PHE A 370 7.66 -19.23 15.74
C PHE A 370 6.61 -19.22 14.62
N LEU A 371 7.03 -19.06 13.37
CA LEU A 371 6.15 -19.06 12.22
C LEU A 371 5.47 -20.42 11.99
N SER A 372 6.19 -21.52 12.20
CA SER A 372 5.64 -22.87 12.07
C SER A 372 4.59 -23.16 13.15
N LYS A 373 4.88 -22.84 14.43
CA LYS A 373 3.94 -23.00 15.54
C LYS A 373 2.67 -22.16 15.37
N SER A 374 2.83 -20.91 14.93
CA SER A 374 1.71 -20.02 14.65
C SER A 374 0.80 -20.53 13.52
N SER A 375 1.33 -21.27 12.56
CA SER A 375 0.54 -21.91 11.49
C SER A 375 -0.19 -23.16 11.95
N GLU A 376 0.38 -23.95 12.86
CA GLU A 376 -0.23 -25.16 13.43
C GLU A 376 -1.37 -24.86 14.42
N GLU A 377 -1.23 -23.82 15.24
CA GLU A 377 -2.29 -23.40 16.15
C GLU A 377 -3.51 -22.87 15.39
N LYS A 378 -3.31 -22.19 14.27
CA LYS A 378 -4.38 -21.70 13.38
C LYS A 378 -5.10 -22.82 12.64
N GLY A 379 -4.41 -23.92 12.32
CA GLY A 379 -5.03 -25.13 11.75
C GLY A 379 -6.00 -25.81 12.73
N LYS A 380 -5.67 -25.84 14.03
CA LYS A 380 -6.49 -26.47 15.08
C LYS A 380 -7.73 -25.68 15.45
N THR A 381 -7.67 -24.34 15.39
CA THR A 381 -8.84 -23.48 15.67
C THR A 381 -9.86 -23.45 14.53
N ALA A 382 -9.43 -23.69 13.29
CA ALA A 382 -10.33 -23.79 12.14
C ALA A 382 -11.15 -25.10 12.15
N GLU A 383 -10.61 -26.18 12.70
CA GLU A 383 -11.32 -27.48 12.82
C GLU A 383 -12.32 -27.52 13.98
N SER A 384 -12.16 -26.67 15.00
CA SER A 384 -13.05 -26.66 16.19
C SER A 384 -14.31 -25.82 16.03
N ASN A 385 -14.44 -25.00 14.98
CA ASN A 385 -15.60 -24.13 14.76
C ASN A 385 -16.62 -24.66 13.75
N ASP A 386 -16.46 -25.89 13.24
CA ASP A 386 -17.41 -26.51 12.30
C ASP A 386 -18.54 -27.33 12.98
N GLY A 387 -18.70 -27.17 14.28
CA GLY A 387 -19.71 -27.85 15.08
C GLY A 387 -20.66 -26.89 15.76
N THR A 388 -21.87 -26.73 15.21
CA THR A 388 -23.09 -26.06 15.74
C THR A 388 -23.35 -24.65 15.23
N GLU A 389 -24.15 -24.61 14.15
CA GLU A 389 -25.39 -23.80 14.13
C GLU A 389 -26.25 -24.15 12.90
N LYS A 390 -27.22 -25.06 13.12
CA LYS A 390 -28.41 -25.16 12.29
C LYS A 390 -29.40 -24.12 12.83
N GLY A 391 -29.65 -23.07 12.09
CA GLY A 391 -30.66 -22.09 12.46
C GLY A 391 -31.04 -21.18 11.29
N ASN A 392 -32.23 -21.47 10.73
CA ASN A 392 -33.01 -20.70 9.78
C ASN A 392 -32.75 -19.19 9.74
N ALA A 393 -32.49 -18.62 8.53
CA ALA A 393 -33.13 -17.39 8.09
C ALA A 393 -33.07 -17.24 6.57
N LYS A 394 -34.24 -17.33 5.95
CA LYS A 394 -34.49 -16.76 4.62
C LYS A 394 -34.42 -15.23 4.71
N SER A 395 -33.58 -14.58 3.94
CA SER A 395 -33.93 -13.29 3.35
C SER A 395 -33.00 -13.01 2.19
N GLY A 396 -33.59 -12.86 1.02
CA GLY A 396 -32.88 -12.41 -0.17
C GLY A 396 -32.49 -10.94 0.00
N ASN A 397 -31.28 -10.63 -0.34
CA ASN A 397 -30.87 -9.28 -0.70
C ASN A 397 -30.10 -9.35 -2.00
N ASN A 398 -30.78 -8.93 -3.05
CA ASN A 398 -30.18 -8.56 -4.33
C ASN A 398 -29.21 -7.40 -4.05
N ILE A 399 -27.94 -7.64 -4.23
CA ILE A 399 -26.93 -6.60 -4.29
C ILE A 399 -26.86 -6.19 -5.77
N PRO A 400 -27.11 -4.93 -6.13
CA PRO A 400 -26.95 -4.49 -7.51
C PRO A 400 -25.48 -4.55 -7.93
N ASP A 401 -25.24 -5.12 -9.08
CA ASP A 401 -24.00 -4.99 -9.83
C ASP A 401 -23.67 -3.50 -9.99
N SER A 402 -22.68 -3.02 -9.27
CA SER A 402 -22.12 -1.70 -9.54
C SER A 402 -20.88 -1.89 -10.40
N ASP A 403 -21.05 -1.48 -11.63
CA ASP A 403 -19.98 -1.29 -12.61
C ASP A 403 -18.80 -0.54 -11.97
N TYR A 404 -17.69 -1.25 -11.80
CA TYR A 404 -16.42 -0.67 -11.45
C TYR A 404 -15.72 -0.19 -12.71
N ASP A 405 -16.17 0.96 -13.21
CA ASP A 405 -15.40 1.69 -14.21
C ASP A 405 -14.30 2.52 -13.53
N ASP A 406 -13.11 2.23 -13.97
CA ASP A 406 -11.83 2.82 -13.64
C ASP A 406 -11.81 4.34 -13.84
N ALA A 407 -11.73 5.08 -12.74
CA ALA A 407 -11.20 6.43 -12.75
C ALA A 407 -9.85 6.42 -12.05
N ASN A 408 -8.86 5.91 -12.77
CA ASN A 408 -7.44 6.19 -12.49
C ASN A 408 -7.00 7.31 -13.42
N ARG A 409 -6.95 8.51 -12.92
CA ARG A 409 -6.10 9.60 -13.38
C ARG A 409 -5.37 10.19 -12.20
#